data_df53df768ae65f90710cf1e746ada2b7
#
_entry.id   df53df768ae65f90710cf1e746ada2b7
#
_cell.length_a   1.000
_cell.length_b   1.000
_cell.length_c   1.000
_cell.angle_alpha   90.00
_cell.angle_beta   90.00
_cell.angle_gamma   90.00
#
_symmetry.space_group_name_H-M   'P 1'
#
loop_
_entity.id
_entity.type
_entity.pdbx_description
1 polymer ?
#
loop_
_entity_poly.entity_id
_entity_poly.type
_entity_poly.pdbx_seq_one_letter_code
_entity_poly.pdbx_strand_id
1 'polypeptide(L)'
;MFLEVNGVKLYYEKHGAGRPLILLHGNGEDHSIFDQSLQILKKSYCCYVVDSRCHGKSGEGELHYLDMARDMLSFLIQLELEDVIFCGYSDGAIVGLFTAAWTQRITTLIVCGANLSPWGVKLWAHGLVWAENLFKPDRKLRLMLDEPWITDDVLSKIQANTLVLAGSRDLVREEDTRRIAEMIPGAELQILKGENHGSYIVHSEKLAKLITDYCRIR
;
A
#
# COMPACT_ATOMS: atom_id res chain seq x y z
N MET A 1 -9.46 -15.25 -7.21
CA MET A 1 -8.65 -15.75 -8.36
C MET A 1 -7.24 -15.96 -7.89
N PHE A 2 -6.40 -16.67 -8.67
CA PHE A 2 -4.97 -16.83 -8.32
C PHE A 2 -4.11 -16.51 -9.53
N LEU A 3 -2.96 -15.86 -9.28
CA LEU A 3 -1.92 -15.61 -10.28
C LEU A 3 -0.58 -16.06 -9.71
N GLU A 4 0.19 -16.81 -10.47
CA GLU A 4 1.54 -17.20 -10.04
C GLU A 4 2.54 -16.12 -10.47
N VAL A 5 3.25 -15.56 -9.47
CA VAL A 5 4.27 -14.53 -9.67
C VAL A 5 5.50 -14.88 -8.83
N ASN A 6 6.69 -14.87 -9.42
CA ASN A 6 7.96 -15.09 -8.71
C ASN A 6 7.94 -16.31 -7.76
N GLY A 7 7.31 -17.40 -8.17
CA GLY A 7 7.21 -18.65 -7.41
C GLY A 7 6.17 -18.64 -6.27
N VAL A 8 5.33 -17.61 -6.19
CA VAL A 8 4.25 -17.51 -5.20
C VAL A 8 2.90 -17.36 -5.90
N LYS A 9 1.87 -18.05 -5.44
CA LYS A 9 0.49 -17.84 -5.90
C LYS A 9 -0.14 -16.70 -5.11
N LEU A 10 -0.35 -15.55 -5.76
CA LEU A 10 -1.11 -14.45 -5.18
C LEU A 10 -2.60 -14.66 -5.39
N TYR A 11 -3.36 -14.52 -4.31
CA TYR A 11 -4.82 -14.42 -4.39
C TYR A 11 -5.23 -12.99 -4.70
N TYR A 12 -6.21 -12.84 -5.57
CA TYR A 12 -6.85 -11.55 -5.82
C TYR A 12 -8.31 -11.70 -6.19
N GLU A 13 -9.07 -10.66 -5.95
CA GLU A 13 -10.43 -10.51 -6.43
C GLU A 13 -10.47 -9.39 -7.47
N LYS A 14 -11.29 -9.60 -8.52
CA LYS A 14 -11.51 -8.61 -9.58
C LYS A 14 -12.98 -8.22 -9.59
N HIS A 15 -13.27 -6.92 -9.46
CA HIS A 15 -14.63 -6.39 -9.39
C HIS A 15 -14.77 -5.13 -10.25
N GLY A 16 -15.95 -5.00 -10.91
CA GLY A 16 -16.26 -3.83 -11.71
C GLY A 16 -15.59 -3.83 -13.09
N ALA A 17 -15.59 -2.67 -13.72
CA ALA A 17 -14.99 -2.42 -15.04
C ALA A 17 -14.50 -0.98 -15.12
N GLY A 18 -13.62 -0.70 -16.12
CA GLY A 18 -13.02 0.61 -16.33
C GLY A 18 -11.53 0.64 -16.03
N ARG A 19 -11.01 1.81 -15.62
CA ARG A 19 -9.60 2.00 -15.32
C ARG A 19 -9.15 1.07 -14.19
N PRO A 20 -8.01 0.36 -14.33
CA PRO A 20 -7.51 -0.56 -13.31
C PRO A 20 -7.19 0.18 -12.00
N LEU A 21 -7.71 -0.35 -10.89
CA LEU A 21 -7.41 0.11 -9.54
C LEU A 21 -6.95 -1.06 -8.70
N ILE A 22 -5.70 -1.02 -8.24
CA ILE A 22 -5.17 -1.99 -7.30
C ILE A 22 -5.36 -1.48 -5.88
N LEU A 23 -5.86 -2.35 -5.00
CA LEU A 23 -5.95 -2.13 -3.56
C LEU A 23 -5.07 -3.17 -2.86
N LEU A 24 -4.05 -2.70 -2.10
CA LEU A 24 -3.09 -3.56 -1.40
C LEU A 24 -3.07 -3.23 0.09
N HIS A 25 -3.34 -4.24 0.92
CA HIS A 25 -3.51 -4.16 2.38
C HIS A 25 -2.19 -4.01 3.15
N GLY A 26 -2.31 -3.78 4.46
CA GLY A 26 -1.20 -3.66 5.41
C GLY A 26 -0.74 -4.99 6.02
N ASN A 27 0.21 -4.90 6.96
CA ASN A 27 0.79 -6.04 7.64
C ASN A 27 -0.26 -6.84 8.44
N GLY A 28 -0.24 -8.17 8.28
CA GLY A 28 -1.13 -9.07 9.01
C GLY A 28 -2.60 -9.04 8.59
N GLU A 29 -2.95 -8.25 7.58
CA GLU A 29 -4.30 -8.10 7.04
C GLU A 29 -4.48 -8.88 5.73
N ASP A 30 -5.62 -8.71 5.07
CA ASP A 30 -5.95 -9.27 3.76
C ASP A 30 -6.89 -8.34 2.97
N HIS A 31 -7.29 -8.78 1.77
CA HIS A 31 -8.18 -8.03 0.87
C HIS A 31 -9.48 -7.55 1.51
N SER A 32 -9.98 -8.21 2.55
CA SER A 32 -11.30 -7.93 3.15
C SER A 32 -11.38 -6.56 3.83
N ILE A 33 -10.24 -5.96 4.20
CA ILE A 33 -10.24 -4.61 4.82
C ILE A 33 -10.85 -3.53 3.93
N PHE A 34 -10.89 -3.76 2.61
CA PHE A 34 -11.43 -2.81 1.62
C PHE A 34 -12.90 -3.03 1.28
N ASP A 35 -13.61 -3.92 1.96
CA ASP A 35 -14.97 -4.36 1.62
C ASP A 35 -15.95 -3.20 1.38
N GLN A 36 -15.99 -2.20 2.27
CA GLN A 36 -16.89 -1.05 2.14
C GLN A 36 -16.46 -0.11 1.00
N SER A 37 -15.18 0.22 0.90
CA SER A 37 -14.66 1.03 -0.20
C SER A 37 -14.88 0.35 -1.56
N LEU A 38 -14.72 -0.96 -1.64
CA LEU A 38 -14.91 -1.74 -2.86
C LEU A 38 -16.33 -1.64 -3.41
N GLN A 39 -17.37 -1.60 -2.54
CA GLN A 39 -18.77 -1.46 -2.99
C GLN A 39 -19.02 -0.16 -3.77
N ILE A 40 -18.24 0.87 -3.46
CA ILE A 40 -18.32 2.18 -4.13
C ILE A 40 -17.42 2.18 -5.37
N LEU A 41 -16.16 1.82 -5.21
CA LEU A 41 -15.12 1.91 -6.25
C LEU A 41 -15.41 1.04 -7.47
N LYS A 42 -15.93 -0.17 -7.29
CA LYS A 42 -16.27 -1.09 -8.40
C LYS A 42 -17.33 -0.55 -9.37
N LYS A 43 -18.02 0.54 -9.03
CA LYS A 43 -19.00 1.19 -9.92
C LYS A 43 -18.32 2.01 -11.02
N SER A 44 -17.04 2.41 -10.83
CA SER A 44 -16.31 3.30 -11.74
C SER A 44 -14.95 2.75 -12.15
N TYR A 45 -14.43 1.76 -11.44
CA TYR A 45 -13.10 1.19 -11.64
C TYR A 45 -13.15 -0.34 -11.78
N CYS A 46 -12.16 -0.88 -12.49
CA CYS A 46 -11.85 -2.31 -12.45
C CYS A 46 -10.91 -2.58 -11.27
N CYS A 47 -11.50 -2.90 -10.11
CA CYS A 47 -10.77 -3.06 -8.86
C CYS A 47 -10.12 -4.45 -8.77
N TYR A 48 -8.83 -4.50 -8.50
CA TYR A 48 -8.05 -5.68 -8.15
C TYR A 48 -7.68 -5.56 -6.68
N VAL A 49 -8.28 -6.39 -5.82
CA VAL A 49 -8.00 -6.41 -4.38
C VAL A 49 -7.11 -7.61 -4.12
N VAL A 50 -5.87 -7.39 -3.72
CA VAL A 50 -4.81 -8.40 -3.74
C VAL A 50 -4.37 -8.75 -2.33
N ASP A 51 -4.23 -10.04 -2.04
CA ASP A 51 -3.51 -10.51 -0.86
C ASP A 51 -2.02 -10.58 -1.17
N SER A 52 -1.20 -9.91 -0.38
CA SER A 52 0.26 -9.98 -0.47
C SER A 52 0.75 -11.40 -0.17
N ARG A 53 1.95 -11.77 -0.65
CA ARG A 53 2.60 -13.03 -0.24
C ARG A 53 2.56 -13.20 1.28
N CYS A 54 2.42 -14.42 1.77
CA CYS A 54 2.31 -14.77 3.18
C CYS A 54 1.09 -14.18 3.92
N HIS A 55 0.11 -13.60 3.19
CA HIS A 55 -1.10 -13.01 3.78
C HIS A 55 -2.36 -13.57 3.13
N GLY A 56 -3.47 -13.52 3.88
CA GLY A 56 -4.79 -13.91 3.40
C GLY A 56 -4.82 -15.31 2.81
N LYS A 57 -5.19 -15.39 1.52
CA LYS A 57 -5.26 -16.65 0.74
C LYS A 57 -4.04 -16.85 -0.17
N SER A 58 -3.09 -15.92 -0.16
CA SER A 58 -1.86 -16.02 -0.95
C SER A 58 -0.89 -17.04 -0.38
N GLY A 59 -0.03 -17.55 -1.26
CA GLY A 59 0.98 -18.53 -0.93
C GLY A 59 2.12 -17.99 -0.07
N GLU A 60 2.86 -18.92 0.52
CA GLU A 60 4.06 -18.65 1.32
C GLU A 60 5.28 -18.38 0.43
N GLY A 61 6.26 -17.66 0.96
CA GLY A 61 7.55 -17.33 0.33
C GLY A 61 8.46 -16.56 1.28
N GLU A 62 9.62 -16.12 0.82
CA GLU A 62 10.43 -15.14 1.55
C GLU A 62 9.64 -13.84 1.68
N LEU A 63 9.72 -13.19 2.84
CA LEU A 63 8.91 -12.02 3.16
C LEU A 63 9.79 -10.78 3.30
N HIS A 64 9.92 -10.04 2.20
CA HIS A 64 10.62 -8.77 2.10
C HIS A 64 9.81 -7.79 1.25
N TYR A 65 9.80 -6.48 1.59
CA TYR A 65 9.07 -5.49 0.80
C TYR A 65 9.51 -5.44 -0.66
N LEU A 66 10.80 -5.64 -0.94
CA LEU A 66 11.30 -5.67 -2.32
C LEU A 66 10.76 -6.87 -3.10
N ASP A 67 10.58 -8.03 -2.46
CA ASP A 67 9.99 -9.19 -3.12
C ASP A 67 8.49 -9.00 -3.34
N MET A 68 7.78 -8.40 -2.36
CA MET A 68 6.37 -8.02 -2.52
C MET A 68 6.19 -7.02 -3.67
N ALA A 69 7.10 -6.06 -3.82
CA ALA A 69 7.07 -5.09 -4.91
C ALA A 69 7.36 -5.74 -6.27
N ARG A 70 8.29 -6.71 -6.34
CA ARG A 70 8.53 -7.52 -7.55
C ARG A 70 7.31 -8.35 -7.93
N ASP A 71 6.57 -8.87 -6.94
CA ASP A 71 5.32 -9.58 -7.19
C ASP A 71 4.29 -8.66 -7.82
N MET A 72 4.12 -7.45 -7.29
CA MET A 72 3.19 -6.48 -7.87
C MET A 72 3.60 -6.05 -9.27
N LEU A 73 4.89 -5.85 -9.53
CA LEU A 73 5.39 -5.58 -10.89
C LEU A 73 5.06 -6.72 -11.84
N SER A 74 5.32 -7.97 -11.41
CA SER A 74 4.98 -9.17 -12.20
C SER A 74 3.47 -9.31 -12.41
N PHE A 75 2.66 -8.99 -11.39
CA PHE A 75 1.20 -8.96 -11.46
C PHE A 75 0.70 -7.98 -12.53
N LEU A 76 1.25 -6.76 -12.56
CA LEU A 76 0.90 -5.75 -13.55
C LEU A 76 1.25 -6.21 -14.98
N ILE A 77 2.43 -6.80 -15.13
CA ILE A 77 2.93 -7.27 -16.44
C ILE A 77 2.09 -8.44 -16.96
N GLN A 78 1.87 -9.47 -16.14
CA GLN A 78 1.16 -10.68 -16.55
C GLN A 78 -0.33 -10.46 -16.87
N LEU A 79 -0.96 -9.49 -16.17
CA LEU A 79 -2.35 -9.10 -16.44
C LEU A 79 -2.44 -7.97 -17.47
N GLU A 80 -1.31 -7.56 -18.07
CA GLU A 80 -1.21 -6.49 -19.08
C GLU A 80 -1.90 -5.20 -18.63
N LEU A 81 -1.80 -4.86 -17.33
CA LEU A 81 -2.43 -3.68 -16.78
C LEU A 81 -1.60 -2.43 -17.10
N GLU A 82 -2.25 -1.44 -17.68
CA GLU A 82 -1.71 -0.12 -17.99
C GLU A 82 -2.61 0.96 -17.39
N ASP A 83 -2.12 2.19 -17.27
CA ASP A 83 -2.84 3.33 -16.67
C ASP A 83 -3.45 3.01 -15.30
N VAL A 84 -2.65 2.36 -14.46
CA VAL A 84 -3.07 1.80 -13.18
C VAL A 84 -3.13 2.87 -12.11
N ILE A 85 -4.22 2.89 -11.36
CA ILE A 85 -4.29 3.51 -10.03
C ILE A 85 -3.83 2.47 -9.01
N PHE A 86 -2.76 2.75 -8.28
CA PHE A 86 -2.30 1.88 -7.21
C PHE A 86 -2.55 2.55 -5.87
N CYS A 87 -3.38 1.96 -5.04
CA CYS A 87 -3.65 2.40 -3.68
C CYS A 87 -3.14 1.35 -2.70
N GLY A 88 -2.11 1.71 -1.95
CA GLY A 88 -1.54 0.87 -0.89
C GLY A 88 -1.78 1.46 0.50
N TYR A 89 -1.98 0.59 1.46
CA TYR A 89 -2.11 0.91 2.86
C TYR A 89 -0.99 0.28 3.68
N SER A 90 -0.31 1.07 4.53
CA SER A 90 0.77 0.61 5.41
C SER A 90 1.83 -0.16 4.60
N ASP A 91 2.05 -1.47 4.84
CA ASP A 91 2.94 -2.31 4.02
C ASP A 91 2.60 -2.25 2.53
N GLY A 92 1.31 -2.26 2.18
CA GLY A 92 0.87 -2.11 0.79
C GLY A 92 1.28 -0.77 0.17
N ALA A 93 1.37 0.29 0.98
CA ALA A 93 1.85 1.59 0.51
C ALA A 93 3.37 1.60 0.30
N ILE A 94 4.13 0.94 1.18
CA ILE A 94 5.58 0.70 1.02
C ILE A 94 5.85 -0.06 -0.29
N VAL A 95 5.11 -1.14 -0.52
CA VAL A 95 5.17 -1.93 -1.77
C VAL A 95 4.83 -1.06 -2.97
N GLY A 96 3.80 -0.23 -2.87
CA GLY A 96 3.39 0.72 -3.92
C GLY A 96 4.49 1.70 -4.29
N LEU A 97 5.22 2.26 -3.30
CA LEU A 97 6.34 3.17 -3.53
C LEU A 97 7.47 2.49 -4.34
N PHE A 98 7.90 1.29 -3.93
CA PHE A 98 8.91 0.54 -4.68
C PHE A 98 8.43 0.19 -6.09
N THR A 99 7.21 -0.33 -6.22
CA THR A 99 6.67 -0.72 -7.53
C THR A 99 6.57 0.47 -8.47
N ALA A 100 6.05 1.61 -8.02
CA ALA A 100 5.92 2.82 -8.83
C ALA A 100 7.27 3.41 -9.26
N ALA A 101 8.32 3.24 -8.45
CA ALA A 101 9.67 3.66 -8.83
C ALA A 101 10.27 2.81 -9.97
N TRP A 102 9.74 1.60 -10.21
CA TRP A 102 10.27 0.65 -11.22
C TRP A 102 9.46 0.59 -12.51
N THR A 103 8.25 1.18 -12.56
CA THR A 103 7.39 1.09 -13.74
C THR A 103 6.56 2.35 -13.95
N GLN A 104 6.29 2.66 -15.22
CA GLN A 104 5.38 3.72 -15.62
C GLN A 104 3.94 3.22 -15.82
N ARG A 105 3.66 1.94 -15.62
CA ARG A 105 2.30 1.35 -15.70
C ARG A 105 1.37 1.92 -14.62
N ILE A 106 1.95 2.33 -13.47
CA ILE A 106 1.26 3.04 -12.40
C ILE A 106 1.31 4.53 -12.74
N THR A 107 0.19 5.09 -13.15
CA THR A 107 0.07 6.52 -13.51
C THR A 107 -0.52 7.35 -12.39
N THR A 108 -1.16 6.70 -11.40
CA THR A 108 -1.65 7.31 -10.16
C THR A 108 -1.28 6.43 -8.98
N LEU A 109 -0.64 7.02 -7.97
CA LEU A 109 -0.24 6.33 -6.74
C LEU A 109 -0.90 6.99 -5.53
N ILE A 110 -1.54 6.18 -4.69
CA ILE A 110 -2.15 6.62 -3.43
C ILE A 110 -1.46 5.89 -2.29
N VAL A 111 -0.74 6.62 -1.47
CA VAL A 111 0.12 6.14 -0.39
C VAL A 111 -0.57 6.44 0.93
N CYS A 112 -1.05 5.42 1.62
CA CYS A 112 -1.78 5.55 2.87
C CYS A 112 -0.93 5.03 4.04
N GLY A 113 -0.33 5.92 4.83
CA GLY A 113 0.36 5.56 6.06
C GLY A 113 1.64 4.74 5.86
N ALA A 114 2.48 5.08 4.88
CA ALA A 114 3.80 4.47 4.70
C ALA A 114 4.85 5.13 5.58
N ASN A 115 5.81 4.34 6.07
CA ASN A 115 7.04 4.79 6.70
C ASN A 115 8.24 4.51 5.79
N LEU A 116 9.33 5.26 5.99
CA LEU A 116 10.56 5.14 5.19
C LEU A 116 11.58 4.16 5.79
N SER A 117 11.48 3.94 7.09
CA SER A 117 12.35 3.03 7.84
C SER A 117 11.59 2.43 9.03
N PRO A 118 12.10 1.38 9.69
CA PRO A 118 11.49 0.86 10.92
C PRO A 118 11.30 1.94 11.99
N TRP A 119 12.17 2.96 12.00
CA TRP A 119 12.15 4.09 12.94
C TRP A 119 11.16 5.19 12.55
N GLY A 120 10.56 5.11 11.36
CA GLY A 120 9.48 6.00 10.90
C GLY A 120 8.16 5.77 11.61
N VAL A 121 8.06 4.72 12.40
CA VAL A 121 6.92 4.45 13.28
C VAL A 121 7.20 5.06 14.66
N LYS A 122 6.16 5.56 15.35
CA LYS A 122 6.29 6.12 16.71
C LYS A 122 6.87 5.10 17.67
N LEU A 123 7.78 5.52 18.55
CA LEU A 123 8.54 4.63 19.44
C LEU A 123 7.68 3.67 20.26
N TRP A 124 6.52 4.14 20.75
CA TRP A 124 5.61 3.29 21.50
C TRP A 124 5.03 2.14 20.64
N ALA A 125 4.70 2.41 19.37
CA ALA A 125 4.17 1.40 18.44
C ALA A 125 5.28 0.43 18.03
N HIS A 126 6.47 0.94 17.71
CA HIS A 126 7.65 0.11 17.43
C HIS A 126 7.98 -0.81 18.63
N GLY A 127 7.94 -0.27 19.86
CA GLY A 127 8.15 -1.06 21.08
C GLY A 127 7.11 -2.16 21.29
N LEU A 128 5.84 -1.92 20.93
CA LEU A 128 4.80 -2.94 20.99
C LEU A 128 5.06 -4.08 19.98
N VAL A 129 5.42 -3.76 18.74
CA VAL A 129 5.79 -4.75 17.72
C VAL A 129 6.99 -5.57 18.17
N TRP A 130 8.02 -4.91 18.71
CA TRP A 130 9.20 -5.58 19.24
C TRP A 130 8.85 -6.54 20.39
N ALA A 131 8.06 -6.08 21.35
CA ALA A 131 7.64 -6.90 22.48
C ALA A 131 6.79 -8.10 22.04
N GLU A 132 5.84 -7.88 21.14
CA GLU A 132 5.01 -8.97 20.59
C GLU A 132 5.87 -10.01 19.88
N ASN A 133 6.81 -9.57 19.03
CA ASN A 133 7.72 -10.48 18.33
C ASN A 133 8.65 -11.24 19.28
N LEU A 134 9.00 -10.66 20.43
CA LEU A 134 9.81 -11.36 21.45
C LEU A 134 9.04 -12.52 22.09
N PHE A 135 7.74 -12.33 22.39
CA PHE A 135 6.91 -13.35 23.04
C PHE A 135 6.28 -14.34 22.05
N LYS A 136 5.99 -13.87 20.84
CA LYS A 136 5.38 -14.65 19.77
C LYS A 136 6.08 -14.29 18.44
N PRO A 137 7.24 -14.91 18.15
CA PRO A 137 7.98 -14.64 16.93
C PRO A 137 7.12 -14.84 15.68
N ASP A 138 7.01 -13.80 14.85
CA ASP A 138 6.26 -13.82 13.61
C ASP A 138 7.07 -13.10 12.52
N ARG A 139 7.12 -13.70 11.33
CA ARG A 139 7.86 -13.16 10.18
C ARG A 139 7.33 -11.78 9.75
N LYS A 140 6.03 -11.55 9.91
CA LYS A 140 5.40 -10.28 9.56
C LYS A 140 5.79 -9.17 10.54
N LEU A 141 5.82 -9.48 11.85
CA LEU A 141 6.33 -8.55 12.85
C LEU A 141 7.82 -8.26 12.63
N ARG A 142 8.60 -9.29 12.28
CA ARG A 142 10.02 -9.13 11.99
C ARG A 142 10.26 -8.24 10.77
N LEU A 143 9.46 -8.39 9.70
CA LEU A 143 9.50 -7.50 8.53
C LEU A 143 9.40 -6.03 8.96
N MET A 144 8.44 -5.67 9.81
CA MET A 144 8.25 -4.30 10.30
C MET A 144 9.41 -3.78 11.16
N LEU A 145 10.16 -4.67 11.82
CA LEU A 145 11.31 -4.32 12.67
C LEU A 145 12.60 -4.14 11.86
N ASP A 146 12.76 -4.89 10.78
CA ASP A 146 13.98 -4.95 9.98
C ASP A 146 13.90 -4.04 8.73
N GLU A 147 12.70 -3.76 8.23
CA GLU A 147 12.42 -3.03 6.99
C GLU A 147 11.26 -2.02 7.19
N PRO A 148 10.99 -1.09 6.25
CA PRO A 148 11.73 -0.83 5.00
C PRO A 148 12.97 0.03 5.18
N TRP A 149 13.71 0.23 4.08
CA TRP A 149 14.77 1.23 3.97
C TRP A 149 14.62 1.97 2.63
N ILE A 150 13.66 2.92 2.58
CA ILE A 150 13.34 3.69 1.37
C ILE A 150 14.18 4.96 1.36
N THR A 151 14.95 5.14 0.29
CA THR A 151 15.79 6.32 0.11
C THR A 151 15.10 7.38 -0.73
N ASP A 152 15.57 8.61 -0.65
CA ASP A 152 15.13 9.73 -1.50
C ASP A 152 15.31 9.43 -2.99
N ASP A 153 16.35 8.66 -3.35
CA ASP A 153 16.58 8.23 -4.74
C ASP A 153 15.46 7.32 -5.27
N VAL A 154 14.88 6.48 -4.44
CA VAL A 154 13.69 5.67 -4.81
C VAL A 154 12.49 6.57 -5.03
N LEU A 155 12.22 7.48 -4.11
CA LEU A 155 11.06 8.38 -4.17
C LEU A 155 11.11 9.33 -5.38
N SER A 156 12.29 9.88 -5.67
CA SER A 156 12.49 10.83 -6.79
C SER A 156 12.29 10.20 -8.18
N LYS A 157 12.34 8.86 -8.29
CA LYS A 157 12.09 8.12 -9.54
C LYS A 157 10.61 7.90 -9.84
N ILE A 158 9.72 8.14 -8.87
CA ILE A 158 8.29 7.95 -9.04
C ILE A 158 7.74 9.06 -9.95
N GLN A 159 7.15 8.66 -11.08
CA GLN A 159 6.57 9.58 -12.07
C GLN A 159 5.04 9.64 -12.00
N ALA A 160 4.44 8.76 -11.20
CA ALA A 160 2.99 8.71 -11.01
C ALA A 160 2.48 9.96 -10.31
N ASN A 161 1.29 10.44 -10.70
CA ASN A 161 0.55 11.42 -9.91
C ASN A 161 0.30 10.84 -8.51
N THR A 162 0.92 11.42 -7.49
CA THR A 162 0.94 10.80 -6.17
C THR A 162 0.14 11.60 -5.14
N LEU A 163 -0.73 10.91 -4.41
CA LEU A 163 -1.41 11.42 -3.23
C LEU A 163 -0.89 10.68 -1.98
N VAL A 164 -0.32 11.43 -1.06
CA VAL A 164 0.16 10.90 0.23
C VAL A 164 -0.85 11.23 1.31
N LEU A 165 -1.36 10.19 1.97
CA LEU A 165 -2.39 10.27 2.99
C LEU A 165 -1.89 9.76 4.35
N ALA A 166 -2.20 10.46 5.42
CA ALA A 166 -2.03 9.97 6.79
C ALA A 166 -3.12 10.53 7.70
N GLY A 167 -3.43 9.82 8.76
CA GLY A 167 -4.28 10.34 9.83
C GLY A 167 -3.51 11.32 10.72
N SER A 168 -4.17 12.36 11.25
CA SER A 168 -3.53 13.29 12.20
C SER A 168 -3.15 12.62 13.54
N ARG A 169 -3.65 11.40 13.78
CA ARG A 169 -3.31 10.54 14.93
C ARG A 169 -2.68 9.23 14.47
N ASP A 170 -1.97 9.26 13.33
CA ASP A 170 -1.31 8.09 12.77
C ASP A 170 -0.21 7.55 13.69
N LEU A 171 0.09 6.25 13.59
CA LEU A 171 1.24 5.62 14.25
C LEU A 171 2.55 5.87 13.50
N VAL A 172 2.47 6.14 12.19
CA VAL A 172 3.61 6.61 11.40
C VAL A 172 3.94 8.04 11.82
N ARG A 173 5.20 8.39 11.86
CA ARG A 173 5.66 9.75 12.14
C ARG A 173 5.31 10.67 10.98
N GLU A 174 4.83 11.85 11.31
CA GLU A 174 4.46 12.86 10.30
C GLU A 174 5.66 13.28 9.45
N GLU A 175 6.87 13.23 10.01
CA GLU A 175 8.12 13.53 9.31
C GLU A 175 8.33 12.61 8.10
N ASP A 176 8.11 11.28 8.26
CA ASP A 176 8.21 10.32 7.15
C ASP A 176 7.14 10.60 6.09
N THR A 177 5.89 10.82 6.53
CA THR A 177 4.78 11.15 5.62
C THR A 177 5.08 12.41 4.80
N ARG A 178 5.59 13.47 5.43
CA ARG A 178 5.99 14.71 4.75
C ARG A 178 7.15 14.48 3.81
N ARG A 179 8.17 13.73 4.26
CA ARG A 179 9.34 13.41 3.43
C ARG A 179 8.97 12.66 2.17
N ILE A 180 8.04 11.71 2.25
CA ILE A 180 7.51 11.01 1.06
C ILE A 180 6.92 12.01 0.07
N ALA A 181 6.06 12.92 0.53
CA ALA A 181 5.42 13.90 -0.33
C ALA A 181 6.40 14.94 -0.90
N GLU A 182 7.42 15.33 -0.15
CA GLU A 182 8.45 16.28 -0.58
C GLU A 182 9.37 15.69 -1.66
N MET A 183 9.69 14.39 -1.55
CA MET A 183 10.67 13.75 -2.43
C MET A 183 10.07 13.18 -3.71
N ILE A 184 8.77 12.94 -3.76
CA ILE A 184 8.09 12.50 -4.98
C ILE A 184 7.70 13.75 -5.80
N PRO A 185 8.17 13.88 -7.05
CA PRO A 185 7.87 15.06 -7.88
C PRO A 185 6.35 15.25 -8.08
N GLY A 186 5.85 16.42 -7.68
CA GLY A 186 4.43 16.77 -7.85
C GLY A 186 3.44 16.05 -6.93
N ALA A 187 3.91 15.38 -5.90
CA ALA A 187 3.02 14.71 -4.94
C ALA A 187 2.22 15.71 -4.11
N GLU A 188 0.99 15.32 -3.80
CA GLU A 188 0.09 16.05 -2.91
C GLU A 188 0.05 15.35 -1.54
N LEU A 189 0.06 16.15 -0.47
CA LEU A 189 -0.06 15.67 0.91
C LEU A 189 -1.40 16.06 1.51
N GLN A 190 -2.09 15.08 2.11
CA GLN A 190 -3.29 15.34 2.87
C GLN A 190 -3.25 14.64 4.24
N ILE A 191 -3.23 15.43 5.32
CA ILE A 191 -3.37 14.93 6.69
C ILE A 191 -4.84 14.96 7.10
N LEU A 192 -5.40 13.79 7.34
CA LEU A 192 -6.81 13.59 7.64
C LEU A 192 -7.09 13.88 9.13
N LYS A 193 -7.74 15.00 9.40
CA LYS A 193 -8.03 15.44 10.78
C LYS A 193 -8.89 14.43 11.54
N GLY A 194 -8.41 14.02 12.71
CA GLY A 194 -9.11 13.08 13.59
C GLY A 194 -8.96 11.61 13.24
N GLU A 195 -8.44 11.26 12.05
CA GLU A 195 -8.20 9.88 11.65
C GLU A 195 -6.92 9.33 12.30
N ASN A 196 -6.91 8.01 12.53
CA ASN A 196 -5.72 7.26 12.92
C ASN A 196 -5.19 6.45 11.73
N HIS A 197 -4.26 5.53 11.95
CA HIS A 197 -3.59 4.77 10.91
C HIS A 197 -4.56 4.02 9.97
N GLY A 198 -5.56 3.32 10.51
CA GLY A 198 -6.48 2.48 9.73
C GLY A 198 -7.91 3.00 9.61
N SER A 199 -8.32 4.02 10.38
CA SER A 199 -9.73 4.39 10.55
C SER A 199 -10.43 4.91 9.28
N TYR A 200 -9.68 5.32 8.27
CA TYR A 200 -10.21 5.76 6.99
C TYR A 200 -10.05 4.70 5.87
N ILE A 201 -9.48 3.53 6.21
CA ILE A 201 -9.19 2.42 5.29
C ILE A 201 -10.01 1.19 5.66
N VAL A 202 -9.75 0.65 6.87
CA VAL A 202 -10.26 -0.64 7.31
C VAL A 202 -11.78 -0.57 7.50
N HIS A 203 -12.49 -1.35 6.70
CA HIS A 203 -13.96 -1.39 6.68
C HIS A 203 -14.60 0.00 6.62
N SER A 204 -14.08 0.89 5.75
CA SER A 204 -14.49 2.29 5.65
C SER A 204 -14.78 2.71 4.22
N GLU A 205 -15.85 3.49 4.03
CA GLU A 205 -16.17 4.12 2.75
C GLU A 205 -15.32 5.36 2.45
N LYS A 206 -14.60 5.91 3.46
CA LYS A 206 -13.84 7.15 3.33
C LYS A 206 -12.75 7.07 2.27
N LEU A 207 -12.04 5.93 2.20
CA LEU A 207 -11.01 5.71 1.20
C LEU A 207 -11.57 5.84 -0.22
N ALA A 208 -12.75 5.28 -0.48
CA ALA A 208 -13.37 5.37 -1.80
C ALA A 208 -13.63 6.82 -2.22
N LYS A 209 -14.06 7.67 -1.30
CA LYS A 209 -14.25 9.10 -1.55
C LYS A 209 -12.92 9.78 -1.86
N LEU A 210 -11.88 9.55 -1.06
CA LEU A 210 -10.54 10.13 -1.25
C LEU A 210 -9.97 9.76 -2.63
N ILE A 211 -10.05 8.48 -3.02
CA ILE A 211 -9.61 8.00 -4.33
C ILE A 211 -10.40 8.70 -5.45
N THR A 212 -11.73 8.71 -5.34
CA THR A 212 -12.61 9.27 -6.39
C THR A 212 -12.40 10.77 -6.56
N ASP A 213 -12.29 11.51 -5.45
CA ASP A 213 -12.08 12.97 -5.48
C ASP A 213 -10.72 13.31 -6.12
N TYR A 214 -9.67 12.59 -5.77
CA TYR A 214 -8.34 12.80 -6.35
C TYR A 214 -8.29 12.46 -7.85
N CYS A 215 -8.89 11.34 -8.25
CA CYS A 215 -8.86 10.90 -9.65
C CYS A 215 -9.78 11.70 -10.58
N ARG A 216 -10.77 12.45 -10.07
CA ARG A 216 -11.65 13.31 -10.89
C ARG A 216 -10.96 14.56 -11.43
N ILE A 217 -9.93 15.01 -10.76
CA ILE A 217 -9.24 16.27 -11.07
C ILE A 217 -8.11 16.03 -12.08
N ARG A 218 -7.81 14.79 -12.39
CA ARG A 218 -6.67 14.34 -13.20
C ARG A 218 -7.07 13.29 -14.22
#